data_3fe3d1b8efc1e6694fd0caaa420d6abc
#
_entry.id   3fe3d1b8efc1e6694fd0caaa420d6abc
#
_cell.length_a   1.000
_cell.length_b   1.000
_cell.length_c   1.000
_cell.angle_alpha   90.00
_cell.angle_beta   90.00
_cell.angle_gamma   90.00
#
_symmetry.space_group_name_H-M   'P 1'
#
loop_
_entity.id
_entity.type
_entity.pdbx_description
1 polymer ?
#
loop_
_entity_poly.entity_id
_entity_poly.type
_entity_poly.pdbx_seq_one_letter_code
_entity_poly.pdbx_strand_id
1 'polypeptide(L)'
;MTATDSDDNARHAEKARKHKAARDKIMAGKTGEKGLLIVHTGTGKGKTSAALGMVFRHIGHEMPVGVVQFTKSPKWDTGEARLLAKFPELVTLHIMGEGFTWETQDRERDIAAATKGWERAKELIRDDRHRMVLLDELNIVLRYDYLPLDEVLTFLRDEKPADKHVVITGRNAKPELIE
;
A
#
# COMPACT_ATOMS: atom_id res chain seq x y z
N MET A 1 15.65 -37.14 29.24
CA MET A 1 16.04 -36.85 27.84
C MET A 1 16.52 -38.14 27.26
N THR A 2 15.83 -38.71 26.32
CA THR A 2 16.16 -39.95 25.65
C THR A 2 17.16 -39.67 24.52
N ALA A 3 17.98 -40.68 24.14
CA ALA A 3 18.99 -40.58 23.07
C ALA A 3 18.36 -40.09 21.73
N THR A 4 17.11 -40.40 21.49
CA THR A 4 16.29 -39.91 20.36
C THR A 4 16.10 -38.40 20.34
N ASP A 5 15.82 -37.77 21.50
CA ASP A 5 15.65 -36.33 21.62
C ASP A 5 16.91 -35.54 21.29
N SER A 6 18.09 -36.11 21.62
CA SER A 6 19.39 -35.50 21.34
C SER A 6 19.74 -35.54 19.82
N ASP A 7 19.40 -36.62 19.13
CA ASP A 7 19.65 -36.79 17.69
C ASP A 7 18.71 -35.90 16.86
N ASP A 8 17.44 -35.76 17.27
CA ASP A 8 16.49 -34.87 16.61
C ASP A 8 16.86 -33.39 16.79
N ASN A 9 17.35 -32.99 17.97
CA ASN A 9 17.84 -31.64 18.21
C ASN A 9 19.10 -31.32 17.37
N ALA A 10 20.01 -32.29 17.24
CA ALA A 10 21.20 -32.13 16.40
C ALA A 10 20.85 -31.96 14.92
N ARG A 11 19.93 -32.77 14.38
CA ARG A 11 19.42 -32.67 13.01
C ARG A 11 18.70 -31.32 12.77
N HIS A 12 17.88 -30.88 13.71
CA HIS A 12 17.20 -29.58 13.63
C HIS A 12 18.21 -28.43 13.60
N ALA A 13 19.22 -28.46 14.47
CA ALA A 13 20.28 -27.44 14.51
C ALA A 13 21.10 -27.38 13.22
N GLU A 14 21.41 -28.56 12.62
CA GLU A 14 22.14 -28.66 11.34
C GLU A 14 21.28 -28.07 10.19
N LYS A 15 19.98 -28.42 10.12
CA LYS A 15 19.04 -27.88 9.13
C LYS A 15 18.91 -26.36 9.26
N ALA A 16 18.80 -25.85 10.49
CA ALA A 16 18.72 -24.41 10.76
C ALA A 16 20.01 -23.68 10.32
N ARG A 17 21.20 -24.26 10.56
CA ARG A 17 22.48 -23.69 10.09
C ARG A 17 22.56 -23.64 8.57
N LYS A 18 22.18 -24.74 7.86
CA LYS A 18 22.14 -24.75 6.40
C LYS A 18 21.18 -23.69 5.83
N HIS A 19 19.98 -23.56 6.42
CA HIS A 19 19.01 -22.52 6.05
C HIS A 19 19.56 -21.11 6.27
N LYS A 20 20.21 -20.88 7.42
CA LYS A 20 20.82 -19.58 7.71
C LYS A 20 21.92 -19.26 6.71
N ALA A 21 22.85 -20.17 6.46
CA ALA A 21 23.95 -19.95 5.52
C ALA A 21 23.45 -19.67 4.08
N ALA A 22 22.42 -20.38 3.62
CA ALA A 22 21.80 -20.13 2.32
C ALA A 22 21.16 -18.75 2.26
N ARG A 23 20.44 -18.35 3.32
CA ARG A 23 19.82 -17.00 3.42
C ARG A 23 20.88 -15.91 3.46
N ASP A 24 21.93 -16.07 4.26
CA ASP A 24 23.02 -15.09 4.38
C ASP A 24 23.70 -14.88 3.02
N LYS A 25 23.92 -15.95 2.25
CA LYS A 25 24.47 -15.88 0.88
C LYS A 25 23.53 -15.10 -0.06
N ILE A 26 22.21 -15.33 0.01
CA ILE A 26 21.22 -14.61 -0.79
C ILE A 26 21.20 -13.12 -0.38
N MET A 27 21.25 -12.84 0.93
CA MET A 27 21.21 -11.46 1.43
C MET A 27 22.49 -10.69 1.09
N ALA A 28 23.66 -11.32 1.11
CA ALA A 28 24.92 -10.69 0.70
C ALA A 28 24.92 -10.21 -0.77
N GLY A 29 24.13 -10.86 -1.63
CA GLY A 29 23.97 -10.45 -3.03
C GLY A 29 22.93 -9.34 -3.25
N LYS A 30 22.16 -8.94 -2.22
CA LYS A 30 21.13 -7.90 -2.31
C LYS A 30 21.72 -6.57 -1.89
N THR A 31 22.27 -5.82 -2.82
CA THR A 31 22.95 -4.54 -2.59
C THR A 31 22.14 -3.32 -3.03
N GLY A 32 21.04 -3.53 -3.75
CA GLY A 32 20.19 -2.45 -4.25
C GLY A 32 19.00 -2.17 -3.37
N GLU A 33 18.67 -0.89 -3.22
CA GLU A 33 17.43 -0.41 -2.61
C GLU A 33 16.54 0.20 -3.68
N LYS A 34 15.24 -0.07 -3.63
CA LYS A 34 14.25 0.55 -4.54
C LYS A 34 12.89 0.66 -3.86
N GLY A 35 12.13 1.65 -4.30
CA GLY A 35 10.71 1.73 -4.00
C GLY A 35 9.91 0.68 -4.79
N LEU A 36 8.88 0.14 -4.17
CA LEU A 36 8.02 -0.87 -4.77
C LEU A 36 6.67 -0.27 -5.14
N LEU A 37 6.12 -0.68 -6.27
CA LEU A 37 4.70 -0.57 -6.56
C LEU A 37 4.05 -1.89 -6.13
N ILE A 38 3.10 -1.81 -5.20
CA ILE A 38 2.44 -2.98 -4.61
C ILE A 38 0.94 -2.84 -4.86
N VAL A 39 0.33 -3.84 -5.49
CA VAL A 39 -1.10 -3.85 -5.79
C VAL A 39 -1.79 -4.95 -4.98
N HIS A 40 -2.61 -4.55 -4.01
CA HIS A 40 -3.47 -5.45 -3.25
C HIS A 40 -4.83 -5.53 -3.96
N THR A 41 -5.07 -6.63 -4.67
CA THR A 41 -6.29 -6.85 -5.43
C THR A 41 -6.93 -8.21 -5.12
N GLY A 42 -8.02 -8.53 -5.78
CA GLY A 42 -8.78 -9.78 -5.61
C GLY A 42 -10.17 -9.55 -5.00
N THR A 43 -11.00 -10.60 -5.01
CA THR A 43 -12.41 -10.54 -4.61
C THR A 43 -12.62 -10.58 -3.09
N GLY A 44 -11.66 -11.12 -2.34
CA GLY A 44 -11.72 -11.27 -0.88
C GLY A 44 -11.65 -9.95 -0.12
N LYS A 45 -11.82 -10.03 1.20
CA LYS A 45 -11.60 -8.92 2.14
C LYS A 45 -10.14 -8.91 2.62
N GLY A 46 -9.72 -7.79 3.25
CA GLY A 46 -8.41 -7.68 3.88
C GLY A 46 -7.38 -6.85 3.11
N LYS A 47 -7.66 -6.41 1.89
CA LYS A 47 -6.73 -5.60 1.08
C LYS A 47 -6.29 -4.32 1.79
N THR A 48 -7.24 -3.49 2.19
CA THR A 48 -6.99 -2.27 2.97
C THR A 48 -6.33 -2.60 4.31
N SER A 49 -6.77 -3.67 5.01
CA SER A 49 -6.17 -4.07 6.29
C SER A 49 -4.69 -4.47 6.13
N ALA A 50 -4.34 -5.19 5.07
CA ALA A 50 -2.95 -5.54 4.77
C ALA A 50 -2.10 -4.28 4.46
N ALA A 51 -2.64 -3.36 3.66
CA ALA A 51 -1.98 -2.10 3.35
C ALA A 51 -1.81 -1.21 4.59
N LEU A 52 -2.83 -1.10 5.45
CA LEU A 52 -2.72 -0.40 6.72
C LEU A 52 -1.70 -1.05 7.66
N GLY A 53 -1.53 -2.36 7.64
CA GLY A 53 -0.44 -3.04 8.35
C GLY A 53 0.93 -2.54 7.92
N MET A 54 1.13 -2.22 6.64
CA MET A 54 2.38 -1.60 6.16
C MET A 54 2.50 -0.14 6.65
N VAL A 55 1.40 0.63 6.66
CA VAL A 55 1.37 1.99 7.24
C VAL A 55 1.79 1.95 8.71
N PHE A 56 1.21 1.04 9.51
CA PHE A 56 1.55 0.90 10.93
C PHE A 56 3.01 0.53 11.17
N ARG A 57 3.59 -0.31 10.30
CA ARG A 57 5.04 -0.60 10.36
C ARG A 57 5.89 0.64 10.12
N HIS A 58 5.53 1.49 9.16
CA HIS A 58 6.23 2.75 8.91
C HIS A 58 6.13 3.68 10.10
N ILE A 59 4.91 3.85 10.66
CA ILE A 59 4.70 4.64 11.88
C ILE A 59 5.56 4.12 13.04
N GLY A 60 5.61 2.80 13.23
CA GLY A 60 6.43 2.16 14.28
C GLY A 60 7.94 2.33 14.08
N HIS A 61 8.39 2.66 12.87
CA HIS A 61 9.77 3.03 12.54
C HIS A 61 9.98 4.55 12.41
N GLU A 62 9.00 5.35 12.83
CA GLU A 62 9.02 6.82 12.73
C GLU A 62 9.20 7.33 11.29
N MET A 63 8.76 6.55 10.30
CA MET A 63 8.82 6.89 8.88
C MET A 63 7.51 7.53 8.44
N PRO A 64 7.52 8.76 7.92
CA PRO A 64 6.31 9.41 7.45
C PRO A 64 5.65 8.69 6.26
N VAL A 65 4.32 8.67 6.26
CA VAL A 65 3.51 8.04 5.21
C VAL A 65 2.39 8.97 4.75
N GLY A 66 2.09 8.90 3.45
CA GLY A 66 0.91 9.50 2.87
C GLY A 66 -0.21 8.46 2.69
N VAL A 67 -1.46 8.86 2.88
CA VAL A 67 -2.63 8.01 2.67
C VAL A 67 -3.70 8.81 1.93
N VAL A 68 -4.16 8.29 0.80
CA VAL A 68 -5.31 8.83 0.07
C VAL A 68 -6.39 7.76 0.01
N GLN A 69 -7.58 8.06 0.53
CA GLN A 69 -8.75 7.17 0.48
C GLN A 69 -9.73 7.69 -0.57
N PHE A 70 -9.87 6.96 -1.69
CA PHE A 70 -10.60 7.43 -2.87
C PHE A 70 -12.12 7.27 -2.78
N THR A 71 -12.61 6.27 -2.03
CA THR A 71 -14.05 5.95 -2.00
C THR A 71 -14.71 6.26 -0.66
N LYS A 72 -13.92 6.44 0.40
CA LYS A 72 -14.46 6.74 1.73
C LYS A 72 -14.88 8.21 1.82
N SER A 73 -16.01 8.44 2.47
CA SER A 73 -16.50 9.80 2.74
C SER A 73 -15.86 10.37 4.01
N PRO A 74 -15.48 11.66 4.03
CA PRO A 74 -15.05 12.34 5.26
C PRO A 74 -16.10 12.33 6.37
N LYS A 75 -17.36 12.09 6.03
CA LYS A 75 -18.47 11.95 7.00
C LYS A 75 -18.45 10.61 7.75
N TRP A 76 -17.69 9.63 7.26
CA TRP A 76 -17.59 8.34 7.90
C TRP A 76 -16.51 8.35 8.97
N ASP A 77 -16.92 8.15 10.18
CA ASP A 77 -16.03 8.06 11.33
C ASP A 77 -15.45 6.65 11.42
N THR A 78 -14.42 6.38 10.63
CA THR A 78 -13.79 5.05 10.59
C THR A 78 -12.70 4.90 11.64
N GLY A 79 -12.56 3.68 12.18
CA GLY A 79 -11.56 3.38 13.22
C GLY A 79 -10.12 3.64 12.74
N GLU A 80 -9.82 3.34 11.48
CA GLU A 80 -8.51 3.61 10.90
C GLU A 80 -8.22 5.10 10.77
N ALA A 81 -9.19 5.93 10.36
CA ALA A 81 -9.00 7.38 10.29
C ALA A 81 -8.73 7.98 11.68
N ARG A 82 -9.50 7.55 12.69
CA ARG A 82 -9.25 7.95 14.09
C ARG A 82 -7.87 7.54 14.60
N LEU A 83 -7.40 6.33 14.22
CA LEU A 83 -6.09 5.86 14.63
C LEU A 83 -4.98 6.64 13.95
N LEU A 84 -5.07 6.84 12.63
CA LEU A 84 -4.08 7.59 11.85
C LEU A 84 -3.99 9.05 12.31
N ALA A 85 -5.10 9.67 12.69
CA ALA A 85 -5.13 11.04 13.22
C ALA A 85 -4.38 11.23 14.55
N LYS A 86 -4.02 10.14 15.25
CA LYS A 86 -3.18 10.21 16.45
C LYS A 86 -1.68 10.41 16.16
N PHE A 87 -1.29 10.33 14.91
CA PHE A 87 0.11 10.46 14.46
C PHE A 87 0.27 11.58 13.41
N PRO A 88 -0.13 12.84 13.73
CA PRO A 88 -0.16 13.92 12.74
C PRO A 88 1.21 14.26 12.15
N GLU A 89 2.29 14.02 12.89
CA GLU A 89 3.66 14.24 12.43
C GLU A 89 4.14 13.17 11.43
N LEU A 90 3.54 11.98 11.46
CA LEU A 90 3.95 10.84 10.65
C LEU A 90 2.96 10.47 9.55
N VAL A 91 1.73 10.97 9.61
CA VAL A 91 0.67 10.58 8.68
C VAL A 91 0.02 11.80 8.05
N THR A 92 0.11 11.87 6.73
CA THR A 92 -0.71 12.80 5.93
C THR A 92 -1.88 12.02 5.33
N LEU A 93 -3.10 12.23 5.86
CA LEU A 93 -4.32 11.53 5.44
C LEU A 93 -5.24 12.46 4.64
N HIS A 94 -5.61 12.03 3.44
CA HIS A 94 -6.65 12.64 2.61
C HIS A 94 -7.79 11.65 2.38
N ILE A 95 -9.00 12.01 2.82
CA ILE A 95 -10.23 11.25 2.57
C ILE A 95 -10.98 12.01 1.48
N MET A 96 -11.02 11.46 0.26
CA MET A 96 -11.41 12.18 -0.95
C MET A 96 -12.73 11.68 -1.56
N GLY A 97 -13.22 10.51 -1.12
CA GLY A 97 -14.46 9.93 -1.62
C GLY A 97 -15.69 10.64 -1.07
N GLU A 98 -16.77 10.57 -1.83
CA GLU A 98 -18.09 11.08 -1.44
C GLU A 98 -18.97 9.98 -0.79
N GLY A 99 -18.47 8.78 -0.65
CA GLY A 99 -19.20 7.58 -0.27
C GLY A 99 -19.16 6.53 -1.35
N PHE A 100 -20.02 5.53 -1.24
CA PHE A 100 -20.14 4.52 -2.30
C PHE A 100 -20.87 5.10 -3.51
N THR A 101 -20.44 4.70 -4.72
CA THR A 101 -20.98 5.16 -5.99
C THR A 101 -22.49 4.91 -6.16
N TRP A 102 -23.03 3.88 -5.49
CA TRP A 102 -24.47 3.64 -5.44
C TRP A 102 -25.24 4.59 -4.51
N GLU A 103 -24.54 5.35 -3.65
CA GLU A 103 -25.14 6.37 -2.78
C GLU A 103 -25.14 7.76 -3.46
N THR A 104 -24.08 8.08 -4.19
CA THR A 104 -23.95 9.38 -4.86
C THR A 104 -24.84 9.50 -6.07
N GLN A 105 -24.98 8.44 -6.87
CA GLN A 105 -25.73 8.39 -8.14
C GLN A 105 -25.39 9.54 -9.09
N ASP A 106 -24.23 10.18 -8.91
CA ASP A 106 -23.75 11.33 -9.65
C ASP A 106 -22.32 11.05 -10.15
N ARG A 107 -22.23 10.58 -11.39
CA ARG A 107 -20.96 10.19 -11.99
C ARG A 107 -19.98 11.36 -12.16
N GLU A 108 -20.46 12.55 -12.47
CA GLU A 108 -19.58 13.72 -12.66
C GLU A 108 -18.94 14.14 -11.34
N ARG A 109 -19.69 14.07 -10.26
CA ARG A 109 -19.22 14.31 -8.91
C ARG A 109 -18.17 13.27 -8.47
N ASP A 110 -18.41 12.00 -8.78
CA ASP A 110 -17.45 10.92 -8.48
C ASP A 110 -16.14 11.11 -9.27
N ILE A 111 -16.22 11.49 -10.55
CA ILE A 111 -15.05 11.82 -11.37
C ILE A 111 -14.28 13.01 -10.79
N ALA A 112 -14.98 14.08 -10.41
CA ALA A 112 -14.34 15.26 -9.82
C ALA A 112 -13.63 14.92 -8.51
N ALA A 113 -14.25 14.10 -7.64
CA ALA A 113 -13.66 13.62 -6.40
C ALA A 113 -12.43 12.74 -6.65
N ALA A 114 -12.51 11.83 -7.62
CA ALA A 114 -11.41 10.95 -8.02
C ALA A 114 -10.22 11.77 -8.58
N THR A 115 -10.48 12.73 -9.47
CA THR A 115 -9.47 13.61 -10.04
C THR A 115 -8.76 14.41 -8.94
N LYS A 116 -9.52 15.00 -8.03
CA LYS A 116 -8.95 15.73 -6.89
C LYS A 116 -8.12 14.81 -5.97
N GLY A 117 -8.60 13.58 -5.74
CA GLY A 117 -7.87 12.57 -4.98
C GLY A 117 -6.56 12.18 -5.67
N TRP A 118 -6.56 12.08 -7.00
CA TRP A 118 -5.37 11.77 -7.78
C TRP A 118 -4.32 12.90 -7.73
N GLU A 119 -4.75 14.17 -7.79
CA GLU A 119 -3.82 15.29 -7.58
C GLU A 119 -3.14 15.22 -6.20
N ARG A 120 -3.90 14.95 -5.13
CA ARG A 120 -3.33 14.76 -3.80
C ARG A 120 -2.38 13.55 -3.74
N ALA A 121 -2.70 12.48 -4.45
CA ALA A 121 -1.81 11.32 -4.54
C ALA A 121 -0.48 11.68 -5.21
N LYS A 122 -0.51 12.42 -6.32
CA LYS A 122 0.70 12.89 -7.02
C LYS A 122 1.55 13.81 -6.13
N GLU A 123 0.93 14.73 -5.39
CA GLU A 123 1.62 15.59 -4.43
C GLU A 123 2.35 14.76 -3.35
N LEU A 124 1.67 13.79 -2.73
CA LEU A 124 2.27 12.94 -1.70
C LEU A 124 3.38 12.04 -2.24
N ILE A 125 3.23 11.52 -3.47
CA ILE A 125 4.25 10.67 -4.10
C ILE A 125 5.51 11.48 -4.41
N ARG A 126 5.38 12.73 -4.85
CA ARG A 126 6.51 13.64 -5.12
C ARG A 126 7.15 14.21 -3.85
N ASP A 127 6.44 14.24 -2.73
CA ASP A 127 6.96 14.77 -1.46
C ASP A 127 7.97 13.79 -0.83
N ASP A 128 9.23 14.19 -0.77
CA ASP A 128 10.34 13.37 -0.27
C ASP A 128 10.20 12.97 1.21
N ARG A 129 9.36 13.63 1.98
CA ARG A 129 9.09 13.27 3.38
C ARG A 129 8.44 11.89 3.50
N HIS A 130 7.62 11.50 2.55
CA HIS A 130 6.88 10.24 2.62
C HIS A 130 7.67 9.11 1.96
N ARG A 131 8.10 8.11 2.71
CA ARG A 131 8.74 6.89 2.16
C ARG A 131 7.73 5.97 1.49
N MET A 132 6.47 6.03 1.91
CA MET A 132 5.38 5.24 1.35
C MET A 132 4.12 6.07 1.20
N VAL A 133 3.39 5.82 0.12
CA VAL A 133 2.05 6.38 -0.11
C VAL A 133 1.07 5.23 -0.35
N LEU A 134 -0.02 5.22 0.44
CA LEU A 134 -1.14 4.30 0.27
C LEU A 134 -2.26 4.99 -0.53
N LEU A 135 -2.66 4.36 -1.63
CA LEU A 135 -3.78 4.75 -2.49
C LEU A 135 -4.93 3.74 -2.28
N ASP A 136 -5.72 4.00 -1.24
CA ASP A 136 -6.78 3.08 -0.80
C ASP A 136 -7.99 3.17 -1.72
N GLU A 137 -8.39 2.02 -2.29
CA GLU A 137 -9.47 1.83 -3.26
C GLU A 137 -9.26 2.54 -4.62
N LEU A 138 -8.02 2.87 -5.01
CA LEU A 138 -7.74 3.41 -6.36
C LEU A 138 -8.19 2.44 -7.46
N ASN A 139 -8.06 1.10 -7.26
CA ASN A 139 -8.53 0.12 -8.22
C ASN A 139 -10.03 0.24 -8.52
N ILE A 140 -10.85 0.66 -7.55
CA ILE A 140 -12.28 0.88 -7.75
C ILE A 140 -12.51 2.08 -8.68
N VAL A 141 -11.78 3.16 -8.46
CA VAL A 141 -11.85 4.38 -9.28
C VAL A 141 -11.45 4.08 -10.73
N LEU A 142 -10.37 3.32 -10.94
CA LEU A 142 -9.92 2.89 -12.26
C LEU A 142 -10.88 1.90 -12.93
N ARG A 143 -11.51 1.04 -12.14
CA ARG A 143 -12.52 0.08 -12.65
C ARG A 143 -13.76 0.77 -13.21
N TYR A 144 -14.19 1.86 -12.59
CA TYR A 144 -15.35 2.65 -13.02
C TYR A 144 -14.97 3.75 -14.04
N ASP A 145 -13.72 3.77 -14.48
CA ASP A 145 -13.18 4.76 -15.43
C ASP A 145 -13.46 6.21 -14.97
N TYR A 146 -13.29 6.46 -13.65
CA TYR A 146 -13.35 7.82 -13.08
C TYR A 146 -12.02 8.56 -13.21
N LEU A 147 -10.93 7.82 -13.48
CA LEU A 147 -9.62 8.36 -13.87
C LEU A 147 -9.13 7.63 -15.11
N PRO A 148 -8.45 8.33 -16.04
CA PRO A 148 -7.80 7.69 -17.17
C PRO A 148 -6.68 6.76 -16.67
N LEU A 149 -6.75 5.48 -17.04
CA LEU A 149 -5.74 4.49 -16.64
C LEU A 149 -4.35 4.88 -17.12
N ASP A 150 -4.24 5.32 -18.39
CA ASP A 150 -2.97 5.70 -19.01
C ASP A 150 -2.27 6.85 -18.27
N GLU A 151 -3.03 7.81 -17.74
CA GLU A 151 -2.47 8.89 -16.91
C GLU A 151 -1.83 8.33 -15.64
N VAL A 152 -2.53 7.41 -14.96
CA VAL A 152 -2.04 6.81 -13.72
C VAL A 152 -0.80 5.96 -13.99
N LEU A 153 -0.81 5.13 -15.04
CA LEU A 153 0.31 4.28 -15.41
C LEU A 153 1.54 5.11 -15.81
N THR A 154 1.35 6.14 -16.62
CA THR A 154 2.42 7.04 -17.06
C THR A 154 3.07 7.72 -15.85
N PHE A 155 2.26 8.28 -14.94
CA PHE A 155 2.78 8.90 -13.73
C PHE A 155 3.56 7.91 -12.84
N LEU A 156 3.01 6.73 -12.59
CA LEU A 156 3.67 5.73 -11.74
C LEU A 156 4.97 5.19 -12.34
N ARG A 157 5.06 5.11 -13.67
CA ARG A 157 6.26 4.67 -14.39
C ARG A 157 7.33 5.75 -14.48
N ASP A 158 6.94 6.98 -14.83
CA ASP A 158 7.85 8.01 -15.27
C ASP A 158 8.17 9.06 -14.18
N GLU A 159 7.24 9.28 -13.24
CA GLU A 159 7.35 10.32 -12.23
C GLU A 159 7.45 9.83 -10.78
N LYS A 160 7.09 8.56 -10.50
CA LYS A 160 7.27 8.00 -9.16
C LYS A 160 8.78 7.94 -8.83
N PRO A 161 9.25 8.58 -7.73
CA PRO A 161 10.65 8.47 -7.32
C PRO A 161 11.09 7.01 -7.14
N ALA A 162 12.32 6.71 -7.54
CA ALA A 162 12.83 5.33 -7.60
C ALA A 162 12.82 4.61 -6.24
N ASP A 163 12.93 5.34 -5.14
CA ASP A 163 12.95 4.83 -3.76
C ASP A 163 11.59 4.91 -3.06
N LYS A 164 10.56 5.51 -3.69
CA LYS A 164 9.21 5.66 -3.15
C LYS A 164 8.41 4.38 -3.24
N HIS A 165 7.87 3.90 -2.14
CA HIS A 165 6.87 2.83 -2.14
C HIS A 165 5.48 3.42 -2.41
N VAL A 166 4.75 2.81 -3.34
CA VAL A 166 3.34 3.10 -3.58
C VAL A 166 2.54 1.82 -3.41
N VAL A 167 1.53 1.86 -2.56
CA VAL A 167 0.64 0.72 -2.30
C VAL A 167 -0.75 1.08 -2.80
N ILE A 168 -1.29 0.27 -3.69
CA ILE A 168 -2.62 0.45 -4.28
C ILE A 168 -3.53 -0.66 -3.78
N THR A 169 -4.75 -0.32 -3.36
CA THR A 169 -5.74 -1.32 -2.97
C THR A 169 -7.00 -1.22 -3.82
N GLY A 170 -7.80 -2.27 -3.76
CA GLY A 170 -9.13 -2.34 -4.36
C GLY A 170 -9.34 -3.62 -5.16
N ARG A 171 -10.62 -3.95 -5.39
CA ARG A 171 -11.01 -5.13 -6.16
C ARG A 171 -10.78 -4.91 -7.65
N ASN A 172 -10.49 -6.02 -8.35
CA ASN A 172 -10.46 -6.05 -9.82
C ASN A 172 -9.53 -4.97 -10.40
N ALA A 173 -8.27 -4.96 -9.97
CA ALA A 173 -7.25 -4.14 -10.60
C ALA A 173 -7.20 -4.41 -12.11
N LYS A 174 -6.98 -3.39 -12.90
CA LYS A 174 -6.75 -3.52 -14.35
C LYS A 174 -5.46 -4.34 -14.57
N PRO A 175 -5.41 -5.25 -15.55
CA PRO A 175 -4.23 -6.07 -15.82
C PRO A 175 -2.95 -5.23 -16.02
N GLU A 176 -3.06 -4.13 -16.73
CA GLU A 176 -1.98 -3.22 -17.06
C GLU A 176 -1.33 -2.56 -15.81
N LEU A 177 -2.04 -2.54 -14.69
CA LEU A 177 -1.50 -2.06 -13.41
C LEU A 177 -0.71 -3.15 -12.67
N ILE A 178 -0.90 -4.42 -13.03
CA ILE A 178 -0.27 -5.58 -12.38
C ILE A 178 0.99 -6.03 -13.13
N GLU A 179 1.02 -5.84 -14.45
CA GLU A 179 2.15 -6.17 -15.33
C GLU A 179 3.32 -5.19 -15.16
#